data_d9a5bf5264017f14e174bdf9a291eaf6
#
_entry.id   d9a5bf5264017f14e174bdf9a291eaf6
#
_cell.length_a   1.000
_cell.length_b   1.000
_cell.length_c   1.000
_cell.angle_alpha   90.00
_cell.angle_beta   90.00
_cell.angle_gamma   90.00
#
_symmetry.space_group_name_H-M   'P 1'
#
loop_
_entity.id
_entity.type
_entity.pdbx_description
1 polymer ?
#
loop_
_entity_poly.entity_id
_entity_poly.type
_entity_poly.pdbx_seq_one_letter_code
_entity_poly.pdbx_strand_id
1 'polypeptide(L)'
;MNRKQFLAAMYLRLSRDDKSTDGGFDVGDVTDKGGKAGNPGSLKSESNSIGNQRELIRAFIHEQQDIELYDIYVDDGFSGSNFDRPEFKRMISDIEAGKVNCVIVKDLSRFGRDYIESGRYIQKIFPALSVRFIALTDHYDSFQADVSESGIVLPVKNFINDSYCRDISTKVKSQFEVKRKNGECIAPFALYGYKKAENNKSRLVPDEYAADIVRKIFAWKMEGMAVSAIAEKLNGLGILSPKEYKKSTGANYKGGFSGAVKSRWSSSTVKRILTNETYLGHMVQGKREKINYKLKKSVDKPQEEWIKVENTHEAIIAEDQFQIVQNLLKADGRVSTVTEENSLFTGILFCGDCGEQMIRRMNRYKDTRKVYYICSTKNRGDGCSRHSIEEERLKEIIAEMIRHYANCFLEEKQMFEKTLEMETNFESIVRYDTEIARLKGEQDKYYSLCSGLYEDLRQGIITKEEFERLHEDFKRKASEFEEAQKKQEGMIKELFKNGVISAARLKTMQESSELKEIDRHTLCSMVKAITVFENKRLEVEFYYMNQYRIMQEVNKKAKEHKTNKRPEERSA
;
A
#
# COMPACT_ATOMS: atom_id res chain seq x y z
N MET A 1 -37.10 -47.27 38.09
CA MET A 1 -36.53 -45.97 37.82
C MET A 1 -36.26 -45.90 36.32
N ASN A 2 -37.04 -45.06 35.59
CA ASN A 2 -36.82 -44.88 34.15
C ASN A 2 -35.44 -44.24 33.94
N ARG A 3 -34.51 -44.97 33.32
CA ARG A 3 -33.24 -44.39 32.87
C ARG A 3 -33.59 -43.30 31.84
N LYS A 4 -33.27 -42.06 32.13
CA LYS A 4 -33.44 -40.98 31.18
C LYS A 4 -32.53 -41.27 29.97
N GLN A 5 -33.16 -41.48 28.80
CA GLN A 5 -32.39 -41.70 27.57
C GLN A 5 -31.93 -40.32 27.03
N PHE A 6 -30.63 -40.16 26.81
CA PHE A 6 -30.04 -38.97 26.26
C PHE A 6 -29.95 -39.07 24.72
N LEU A 7 -30.55 -38.11 24.01
CA LEU A 7 -30.43 -37.97 22.56
C LEU A 7 -29.24 -37.00 22.27
N ALA A 8 -28.14 -37.56 21.80
CA ALA A 8 -26.87 -36.84 21.70
C ALA A 8 -26.64 -36.20 20.33
N ALA A 9 -26.28 -34.94 20.33
CA ALA A 9 -25.67 -34.25 19.22
C ALA A 9 -24.13 -34.47 19.27
N MET A 10 -23.58 -35.06 18.25
CA MET A 10 -22.12 -35.12 18.06
C MET A 10 -21.65 -33.87 17.32
N TYR A 11 -20.92 -32.98 18.00
CA TYR A 11 -20.42 -31.76 17.37
C TYR A 11 -18.92 -31.84 17.07
N LEU A 12 -18.59 -31.67 15.77
CA LEU A 12 -17.23 -31.81 15.22
C LEU A 12 -16.80 -30.47 14.57
N ARG A 13 -15.58 -30.03 14.86
CA ARG A 13 -15.04 -28.81 14.27
C ARG A 13 -13.56 -28.91 13.94
N LEU A 14 -13.17 -28.44 12.76
CA LEU A 14 -11.79 -28.25 12.38
C LEU A 14 -11.56 -26.82 11.83
N SER A 15 -10.54 -26.14 12.33
CA SER A 15 -10.10 -24.87 11.81
C SER A 15 -9.21 -25.09 10.59
N ARG A 16 -9.17 -24.13 9.66
CA ARG A 16 -8.19 -24.13 8.55
C ARG A 16 -6.76 -24.08 9.05
N ASP A 17 -6.54 -23.48 10.21
CA ASP A 17 -5.22 -23.33 10.83
C ASP A 17 -4.76 -24.67 11.45
N ASP A 18 -5.69 -25.53 11.86
CA ASP A 18 -5.37 -26.86 12.42
C ASP A 18 -4.92 -27.87 11.33
N LYS A 19 -5.18 -27.58 10.03
CA LYS A 19 -4.72 -28.40 8.90
C LYS A 19 -3.21 -28.32 8.64
N SER A 20 -2.53 -27.32 9.18
CA SER A 20 -1.10 -27.11 9.00
C SER A 20 -0.21 -27.80 10.05
N THR A 21 -0.78 -28.36 11.12
CA THR A 21 -0.01 -29.01 12.20
C THR A 21 0.04 -30.53 12.09
N ASP A 22 -0.82 -31.16 11.28
CA ASP A 22 -0.82 -32.61 11.03
C ASP A 22 -0.05 -33.03 9.75
N GLY A 23 0.72 -32.12 9.15
CA GLY A 23 1.59 -32.37 8.01
C GLY A 23 2.86 -33.11 8.40
N GLY A 24 2.79 -34.41 8.64
CA GLY A 24 3.93 -35.30 8.47
C GLY A 24 4.51 -35.12 7.05
N PHE A 25 5.83 -35.02 6.96
CA PHE A 25 6.62 -35.01 5.75
C PHE A 25 6.11 -36.09 4.78
N ASP A 26 5.51 -35.69 3.66
CA ASP A 26 5.32 -36.57 2.51
C ASP A 26 6.27 -36.15 1.40
N VAL A 27 7.26 -37.00 1.22
CA VAL A 27 8.24 -36.93 0.13
C VAL A 27 7.56 -37.49 -1.11
N GLY A 28 7.54 -36.66 -2.12
CA GLY A 28 7.35 -36.89 -3.54
C GLY A 28 6.66 -38.15 -4.05
N ASP A 29 5.65 -37.95 -4.88
CA ASP A 29 5.64 -38.70 -6.12
C ASP A 29 5.06 -37.85 -7.28
N VAL A 30 5.79 -37.87 -8.36
CA VAL A 30 5.51 -37.26 -9.65
C VAL A 30 4.89 -38.34 -10.52
N THR A 31 3.94 -37.94 -11.34
CA THR A 31 3.27 -38.61 -12.47
C THR A 31 1.83 -39.03 -12.21
N ASP A 32 0.84 -38.43 -12.85
CA ASP A 32 0.38 -38.82 -14.18
C ASP A 32 -0.69 -37.87 -14.72
N LYS A 33 -0.64 -37.63 -16.02
CA LYS A 33 -1.63 -36.92 -16.82
C LYS A 33 -2.76 -37.86 -17.21
N GLY A 34 -4.01 -37.40 -17.12
CA GLY A 34 -5.09 -38.14 -17.80
C GLY A 34 -6.46 -37.66 -17.35
N GLY A 35 -7.13 -36.88 -18.23
CA GLY A 35 -8.47 -36.36 -18.00
C GLY A 35 -9.54 -37.42 -17.93
N LYS A 36 -10.65 -37.05 -17.31
CA LYS A 36 -12.01 -37.23 -17.84
C LYS A 36 -13.05 -36.54 -16.97
N ALA A 37 -14.02 -35.95 -17.64
CA ALA A 37 -15.20 -35.32 -17.10
C ALA A 37 -16.12 -36.33 -16.40
N GLY A 38 -16.87 -35.80 -15.39
CA GLY A 38 -18.16 -36.37 -15.05
C GLY A 38 -18.32 -36.83 -13.61
N ASN A 39 -18.99 -36.15 -12.80
CA ASN A 39 -20.22 -36.50 -12.10
C ASN A 39 -20.47 -35.55 -10.92
N PRO A 40 -21.64 -34.92 -10.75
CA PRO A 40 -21.98 -34.13 -9.59
C PRO A 40 -22.51 -35.07 -8.50
N GLY A 41 -21.64 -35.50 -7.58
CA GLY A 41 -22.02 -36.42 -6.52
C GLY A 41 -20.86 -36.87 -5.62
N SER A 42 -19.66 -36.30 -5.71
CA SER A 42 -18.59 -36.69 -4.79
C SER A 42 -18.73 -35.95 -3.47
N LEU A 43 -19.09 -36.67 -2.43
CA LEU A 43 -18.90 -36.32 -1.02
C LEU A 43 -17.48 -35.74 -0.87
N LYS A 44 -17.38 -34.49 -0.39
CA LYS A 44 -16.11 -33.87 -0.02
C LYS A 44 -15.42 -34.82 0.97
N SER A 45 -14.22 -35.29 0.66
CA SER A 45 -13.42 -36.10 1.57
C SER A 45 -13.25 -35.32 2.89
N GLU A 46 -13.80 -35.86 3.97
CA GLU A 46 -13.61 -35.30 5.31
C GLU A 46 -12.11 -35.31 5.65
N SER A 47 -11.65 -34.29 6.38
CA SER A 47 -10.25 -34.30 6.82
C SER A 47 -10.05 -35.39 7.86
N ASN A 48 -8.90 -36.04 7.85
CA ASN A 48 -8.52 -37.12 8.78
C ASN A 48 -8.77 -36.73 10.26
N SER A 49 -8.61 -35.44 10.61
CA SER A 49 -8.85 -34.95 11.97
C SER A 49 -10.34 -34.93 12.38
N ILE A 50 -11.27 -34.70 11.46
CA ILE A 50 -12.71 -34.82 11.72
C ILE A 50 -13.10 -36.30 11.85
N GLY A 51 -12.53 -37.17 11.02
CA GLY A 51 -12.69 -38.62 11.12
C GLY A 51 -12.31 -39.13 12.50
N ASN A 52 -11.11 -38.78 12.97
CA ASN A 52 -10.63 -39.20 14.31
C ASN A 52 -11.50 -38.67 15.46
N GLN A 53 -12.04 -37.44 15.37
CA GLN A 53 -12.98 -36.92 16.36
C GLN A 53 -14.30 -37.71 16.35
N ARG A 54 -14.78 -38.09 15.18
CA ARG A 54 -16.01 -38.86 15.01
C ARG A 54 -15.88 -40.27 15.60
N GLU A 55 -14.77 -40.95 15.31
CA GLU A 55 -14.50 -42.28 15.86
C GLU A 55 -14.40 -42.28 17.38
N LEU A 56 -13.67 -41.31 17.95
CA LEU A 56 -13.55 -41.18 19.40
C LEU A 56 -14.91 -41.00 20.10
N ILE A 57 -15.76 -40.12 19.55
CA ILE A 57 -17.09 -39.87 20.15
C ILE A 57 -18.03 -41.05 19.92
N ARG A 58 -17.96 -41.71 18.76
CA ARG A 58 -18.74 -42.95 18.53
C ARG A 58 -18.40 -44.07 19.49
N ALA A 59 -17.11 -44.31 19.70
CA ALA A 59 -16.63 -45.31 20.67
C ALA A 59 -17.17 -45.02 22.07
N PHE A 60 -17.11 -43.77 22.52
CA PHE A 60 -17.69 -43.34 23.79
C PHE A 60 -19.21 -43.58 23.86
N ILE A 61 -19.96 -43.17 22.84
CA ILE A 61 -21.42 -43.38 22.81
C ILE A 61 -21.77 -44.88 22.89
N HIS A 62 -21.00 -45.73 22.20
CA HIS A 62 -21.22 -47.17 22.19
C HIS A 62 -21.01 -47.82 23.56
N GLU A 63 -20.11 -47.26 24.39
CA GLU A 63 -19.88 -47.73 25.76
C GLU A 63 -20.94 -47.27 26.75
N GLN A 64 -21.75 -46.24 26.43
CA GLN A 64 -22.80 -45.70 27.29
C GLN A 64 -24.13 -46.34 26.98
N GLN A 65 -24.82 -46.87 28.00
CA GLN A 65 -26.15 -47.50 27.84
C GLN A 65 -27.31 -46.50 27.85
N ASP A 66 -27.06 -45.28 28.26
CA ASP A 66 -28.07 -44.21 28.44
C ASP A 66 -27.99 -43.11 27.37
N ILE A 67 -27.09 -43.19 26.40
CA ILE A 67 -26.89 -42.21 25.34
C ILE A 67 -27.13 -42.82 23.97
N GLU A 68 -27.98 -42.18 23.16
CA GLU A 68 -28.26 -42.52 21.77
C GLU A 68 -27.85 -41.37 20.87
N LEU A 69 -27.21 -41.64 19.74
CA LEU A 69 -26.83 -40.62 18.78
C LEU A 69 -28.03 -40.15 17.99
N TYR A 70 -28.39 -38.87 18.13
CA TYR A 70 -29.47 -38.25 17.35
C TYR A 70 -28.96 -37.81 15.98
N ASP A 71 -27.91 -36.94 15.94
CA ASP A 71 -27.35 -36.45 14.66
C ASP A 71 -25.90 -35.96 14.82
N ILE A 72 -25.21 -35.73 13.67
CA ILE A 72 -23.84 -35.29 13.59
C ILE A 72 -23.78 -33.90 12.97
N TYR A 73 -23.14 -32.95 13.66
CA TYR A 73 -23.02 -31.56 13.27
C TYR A 73 -21.55 -31.25 12.98
N VAL A 74 -21.22 -30.86 11.72
CA VAL A 74 -19.83 -30.71 11.26
C VAL A 74 -19.57 -29.32 10.72
N ASP A 75 -18.74 -28.55 11.40
CA ASP A 75 -18.28 -27.23 10.95
C ASP A 75 -16.79 -27.31 10.52
N ASP A 76 -16.51 -27.83 9.29
CA ASP A 76 -15.16 -27.90 8.73
C ASP A 76 -14.73 -26.54 8.15
N GLY A 77 -13.55 -26.05 8.59
CA GLY A 77 -12.97 -24.79 8.14
C GLY A 77 -13.47 -23.55 8.85
N PHE A 78 -14.20 -23.71 9.96
CA PHE A 78 -14.67 -22.61 10.80
C PHE A 78 -13.78 -22.39 12.03
N SER A 79 -13.51 -21.11 12.37
CA SER A 79 -12.74 -20.75 13.57
C SER A 79 -13.55 -21.03 14.85
N GLY A 80 -12.86 -21.41 15.90
CA GLY A 80 -13.43 -21.55 17.25
C GLY A 80 -13.68 -20.23 17.98
N SER A 81 -13.25 -19.09 17.42
CA SER A 81 -13.32 -17.78 18.08
C SER A 81 -14.70 -17.10 18.05
N ASN A 82 -15.68 -17.67 17.34
CA ASN A 82 -17.07 -17.20 17.35
C ASN A 82 -18.03 -18.39 17.19
N PHE A 83 -19.30 -18.18 17.48
CA PHE A 83 -20.39 -19.16 17.37
C PHE A 83 -21.30 -18.93 16.14
N ASP A 84 -20.90 -18.08 15.20
CA ASP A 84 -21.58 -17.87 13.93
C ASP A 84 -21.20 -18.95 12.90
N ARG A 85 -21.66 -20.18 13.16
CA ARG A 85 -21.37 -21.38 12.38
C ARG A 85 -22.68 -22.07 12.00
N PRO A 86 -22.82 -22.53 10.74
CA PRO A 86 -24.09 -23.09 10.26
C PRO A 86 -24.56 -24.29 11.05
N GLU A 87 -23.69 -25.29 11.23
CA GLU A 87 -24.08 -26.53 11.92
C GLU A 87 -24.20 -26.34 13.42
N PHE A 88 -23.45 -25.44 14.03
CA PHE A 88 -23.68 -25.04 15.42
C PHE A 88 -25.08 -24.44 15.61
N LYS A 89 -25.51 -23.54 14.73
CA LYS A 89 -26.87 -22.94 14.78
C LYS A 89 -27.93 -23.99 14.59
N ARG A 90 -27.73 -24.94 13.67
CA ARG A 90 -28.66 -26.07 13.47
C ARG A 90 -28.76 -26.93 14.72
N MET A 91 -27.64 -27.24 15.36
CA MET A 91 -27.61 -27.97 16.64
C MET A 91 -28.40 -27.23 17.74
N ILE A 92 -28.20 -25.92 17.89
CA ILE A 92 -28.93 -25.12 18.88
C ILE A 92 -30.44 -25.11 18.59
N SER A 93 -30.83 -24.98 17.32
CA SER A 93 -32.25 -25.05 16.93
C SER A 93 -32.89 -26.42 17.28
N ASP A 94 -32.15 -27.52 17.07
CA ASP A 94 -32.62 -28.86 17.44
C ASP A 94 -32.67 -29.08 18.97
N ILE A 95 -31.78 -28.44 19.72
CA ILE A 95 -31.82 -28.37 21.18
C ILE A 95 -33.07 -27.60 21.65
N GLU A 96 -33.32 -26.41 21.10
CA GLU A 96 -34.50 -25.58 21.42
C GLU A 96 -35.82 -26.29 21.06
N ALA A 97 -35.79 -27.08 20.01
CA ALA A 97 -36.94 -27.92 19.62
C ALA A 97 -37.13 -29.19 20.48
N GLY A 98 -36.26 -29.43 21.47
CA GLY A 98 -36.30 -30.58 22.35
C GLY A 98 -35.92 -31.92 21.73
N LYS A 99 -35.32 -31.93 20.52
CA LYS A 99 -34.86 -33.14 19.82
C LYS A 99 -33.53 -33.65 20.34
N VAL A 100 -32.71 -32.76 20.90
CA VAL A 100 -31.39 -33.04 21.45
C VAL A 100 -31.33 -32.57 22.89
N ASN A 101 -30.90 -33.45 23.80
CA ASN A 101 -30.73 -33.15 25.22
C ASN A 101 -29.33 -33.52 25.75
N CYS A 102 -28.40 -33.87 24.84
CA CYS A 102 -26.99 -34.09 25.15
C CYS A 102 -26.11 -33.56 24.02
N VAL A 103 -25.02 -32.87 24.34
CA VAL A 103 -24.00 -32.41 23.37
C VAL A 103 -22.68 -33.04 23.73
N ILE A 104 -22.06 -33.72 22.78
CA ILE A 104 -20.75 -34.38 22.96
C ILE A 104 -19.72 -33.79 22.00
N VAL A 105 -18.60 -33.37 22.54
CA VAL A 105 -17.44 -32.83 21.80
C VAL A 105 -16.16 -33.59 22.20
N LYS A 106 -15.15 -33.56 21.34
CA LYS A 106 -13.83 -34.11 21.69
C LYS A 106 -13.23 -33.35 22.88
N ASP A 107 -13.14 -32.04 22.78
CA ASP A 107 -12.59 -31.15 23.79
C ASP A 107 -13.28 -29.77 23.75
N LEU A 108 -13.10 -28.96 24.79
CA LEU A 108 -13.68 -27.62 24.91
C LEU A 108 -13.24 -26.69 23.79
N SER A 109 -12.02 -26.87 23.24
CA SER A 109 -11.53 -26.02 22.14
C SER A 109 -12.31 -26.29 20.84
N ARG A 110 -12.85 -27.50 20.65
CA ARG A 110 -13.73 -27.84 19.51
C ARG A 110 -15.10 -27.21 19.65
N PHE A 111 -15.62 -27.12 20.86
CA PHE A 111 -16.86 -26.40 21.13
C PHE A 111 -16.68 -24.90 20.87
N GLY A 112 -15.70 -24.24 21.53
CA GLY A 112 -15.41 -22.82 21.31
C GLY A 112 -14.13 -22.38 22.02
N ARG A 113 -13.43 -21.39 21.43
CA ARG A 113 -12.24 -20.75 22.01
C ARG A 113 -12.55 -19.41 22.68
N ASP A 114 -13.77 -18.88 22.53
CA ASP A 114 -14.24 -17.72 23.26
C ASP A 114 -14.79 -18.16 24.61
N TYR A 115 -14.08 -17.78 25.71
CA TYR A 115 -14.44 -18.23 27.05
C TYR A 115 -15.78 -17.67 27.54
N ILE A 116 -16.15 -16.45 27.07
CA ILE A 116 -17.42 -15.80 27.49
C ILE A 116 -18.61 -16.53 26.88
N GLU A 117 -18.59 -16.72 25.55
CA GLU A 117 -19.69 -17.39 24.86
C GLU A 117 -19.74 -18.88 25.17
N SER A 118 -18.59 -19.58 25.22
CA SER A 118 -18.56 -20.98 25.64
C SER A 118 -19.10 -21.16 27.05
N GLY A 119 -18.69 -20.30 27.98
CA GLY A 119 -19.20 -20.30 29.36
C GLY A 119 -20.70 -20.01 29.42
N ARG A 120 -21.20 -19.06 28.59
CA ARG A 120 -22.63 -18.76 28.51
C ARG A 120 -23.46 -19.97 28.08
N TYR A 121 -23.01 -20.71 27.05
CA TYR A 121 -23.70 -21.92 26.62
C TYR A 121 -23.64 -23.01 27.69
N ILE A 122 -22.45 -23.33 28.21
CA ILE A 122 -22.26 -24.46 29.12
C ILE A 122 -22.82 -24.20 30.51
N GLN A 123 -22.73 -22.98 31.06
CA GLN A 123 -23.15 -22.65 32.43
C GLN A 123 -24.56 -22.08 32.53
N LYS A 124 -25.13 -21.52 31.45
CA LYS A 124 -26.48 -20.89 31.49
C LYS A 124 -27.45 -21.54 30.53
N ILE A 125 -27.14 -21.61 29.23
CA ILE A 125 -28.13 -22.03 28.21
C ILE A 125 -28.40 -23.53 28.31
N PHE A 126 -27.37 -24.38 28.31
CA PHE A 126 -27.56 -25.83 28.39
C PHE A 126 -28.22 -26.27 29.68
N PRO A 127 -27.81 -25.79 30.87
CA PRO A 127 -28.55 -26.11 32.10
C PRO A 127 -30.00 -25.64 32.08
N ALA A 128 -30.31 -24.43 31.57
CA ALA A 128 -31.66 -23.91 31.44
C ALA A 128 -32.55 -24.77 30.52
N LEU A 129 -31.96 -25.38 29.49
CA LEU A 129 -32.64 -26.30 28.56
C LEU A 129 -32.53 -27.78 28.98
N SER A 130 -31.96 -28.08 30.17
CA SER A 130 -31.71 -29.44 30.67
C SER A 130 -30.87 -30.31 29.74
N VAL A 131 -29.91 -29.70 29.06
CA VAL A 131 -28.98 -30.35 28.12
C VAL A 131 -27.68 -30.74 28.85
N ARG A 132 -27.33 -32.04 28.78
CA ARG A 132 -26.04 -32.55 29.24
C ARG A 132 -24.94 -32.17 28.27
N PHE A 133 -23.83 -31.68 28.75
CA PHE A 133 -22.64 -31.34 27.92
C PHE A 133 -21.43 -32.17 28.33
N ILE A 134 -20.79 -32.87 27.37
CA ILE A 134 -19.68 -33.77 27.60
C ILE A 134 -18.51 -33.35 26.68
N ALA A 135 -17.32 -33.13 27.27
CA ALA A 135 -16.04 -32.92 26.55
C ALA A 135 -15.08 -34.05 26.97
N LEU A 136 -14.84 -34.98 26.01
CA LEU A 136 -14.19 -36.27 26.33
C LEU A 136 -12.76 -36.13 26.83
N THR A 137 -11.88 -35.49 26.08
CA THR A 137 -10.47 -35.35 26.43
C THR A 137 -10.21 -34.36 27.58
N ASP A 138 -11.19 -33.51 27.86
CA ASP A 138 -11.16 -32.60 29.01
C ASP A 138 -11.73 -33.25 30.30
N HIS A 139 -12.25 -34.47 30.18
CA HIS A 139 -12.90 -35.21 31.27
C HIS A 139 -13.98 -34.39 31.96
N TYR A 140 -14.75 -33.62 31.14
CA TYR A 140 -15.82 -32.76 31.63
C TYR A 140 -17.19 -33.34 31.25
N ASP A 141 -18.02 -33.52 32.25
CA ASP A 141 -19.44 -33.92 32.09
C ASP A 141 -20.29 -33.04 33.02
N SER A 142 -21.19 -32.23 32.42
CA SER A 142 -22.02 -31.31 33.18
C SER A 142 -22.99 -32.00 34.15
N PHE A 143 -23.22 -33.31 34.01
CA PHE A 143 -24.12 -34.09 34.85
C PHE A 143 -23.40 -34.73 36.07
N GLN A 144 -22.10 -34.94 35.98
CA GLN A 144 -21.26 -35.55 37.01
C GLN A 144 -20.40 -34.52 37.76
N ALA A 145 -20.24 -33.33 37.20
CA ALA A 145 -19.39 -32.30 37.76
C ALA A 145 -19.98 -31.75 39.08
N ASP A 146 -19.26 -31.96 40.19
CA ASP A 146 -19.54 -31.27 41.44
C ASP A 146 -19.52 -29.75 41.25
N VAL A 147 -20.42 -29.02 41.89
CA VAL A 147 -20.61 -27.57 41.75
C VAL A 147 -19.28 -26.80 42.02
N SER A 148 -18.39 -27.33 42.83
CA SER A 148 -17.10 -26.73 43.17
C SER A 148 -16.04 -26.91 42.06
N GLU A 149 -16.00 -28.06 41.38
CA GLU A 149 -15.04 -28.31 40.29
C GLU A 149 -15.48 -27.65 38.98
N SER A 150 -16.73 -27.66 38.62
CA SER A 150 -17.26 -27.02 37.43
C SER A 150 -17.18 -25.48 37.50
N GLY A 151 -17.24 -24.90 38.69
CA GLY A 151 -17.18 -23.47 38.94
C GLY A 151 -15.82 -22.84 38.69
N ILE A 152 -14.73 -23.57 38.83
CA ILE A 152 -13.36 -23.06 38.74
C ILE A 152 -12.62 -23.62 37.52
N VAL A 153 -12.67 -24.93 37.31
CA VAL A 153 -11.84 -25.64 36.29
C VAL A 153 -12.24 -25.19 34.86
N LEU A 154 -13.52 -25.10 34.59
CA LEU A 154 -14.01 -24.71 33.26
C LEU A 154 -13.64 -23.25 32.87
N PRO A 155 -13.86 -22.22 33.71
CA PRO A 155 -13.39 -20.87 33.45
C PRO A 155 -11.87 -20.78 33.27
N VAL A 156 -11.08 -21.51 34.07
CA VAL A 156 -9.61 -21.50 33.95
C VAL A 156 -9.15 -22.13 32.64
N LYS A 157 -9.69 -23.29 32.25
CA LYS A 157 -9.36 -23.90 30.93
C LYS A 157 -9.73 -22.99 29.76
N ASN A 158 -10.91 -22.40 29.81
CA ASN A 158 -11.36 -21.45 28.77
C ASN A 158 -10.48 -20.18 28.73
N PHE A 159 -10.07 -19.67 29.89
CA PHE A 159 -9.16 -18.53 29.98
C PHE A 159 -7.76 -18.85 29.40
N ILE A 160 -7.23 -20.04 29.68
CA ILE A 160 -5.94 -20.50 29.11
C ILE A 160 -6.04 -20.57 27.57
N ASN A 161 -7.12 -21.14 27.04
CA ASN A 161 -7.35 -21.24 25.61
C ASN A 161 -7.45 -19.85 24.93
N ASP A 162 -8.14 -18.89 25.54
CA ASP A 162 -8.22 -17.52 25.05
C ASP A 162 -6.86 -16.80 25.11
N SER A 163 -6.13 -16.98 26.21
CA SER A 163 -4.76 -16.42 26.37
C SER A 163 -3.81 -16.96 25.32
N TYR A 164 -3.88 -18.25 25.00
CA TYR A 164 -3.09 -18.87 23.94
C TYR A 164 -3.40 -18.27 22.56
N CYS A 165 -4.68 -18.08 22.24
CA CYS A 165 -5.07 -17.43 20.99
C CYS A 165 -4.57 -15.97 20.90
N ARG A 166 -4.57 -15.24 22.02
CA ARG A 166 -4.03 -13.88 22.13
C ARG A 166 -2.52 -13.86 21.88
N ASP A 167 -1.79 -14.76 22.53
CA ASP A 167 -0.34 -14.88 22.40
C ASP A 167 0.06 -15.18 20.94
N ILE A 168 -0.58 -16.16 20.30
CA ILE A 168 -0.37 -16.46 18.87
C ILE A 168 -0.65 -15.21 18.03
N SER A 169 -1.77 -14.52 18.25
CA SER A 169 -2.11 -13.31 17.48
C SER A 169 -1.04 -12.23 17.63
N THR A 170 -0.50 -12.04 18.82
CA THR A 170 0.57 -11.07 19.10
C THR A 170 1.87 -11.48 18.40
N LYS A 171 2.27 -12.73 18.49
CA LYS A 171 3.46 -13.27 17.81
C LYS A 171 3.38 -13.13 16.30
N VAL A 172 2.22 -13.47 15.70
CA VAL A 172 1.98 -13.33 14.26
C VAL A 172 2.02 -11.86 13.83
N LYS A 173 1.40 -10.94 14.61
CA LYS A 173 1.47 -9.50 14.33
C LYS A 173 2.90 -8.98 14.35
N SER A 174 3.66 -9.33 15.38
CA SER A 174 5.08 -8.95 15.51
C SER A 174 5.92 -9.49 14.34
N GLN A 175 5.74 -10.76 13.97
CA GLN A 175 6.43 -11.35 12.83
C GLN A 175 6.08 -10.63 11.51
N PHE A 176 4.81 -10.28 11.28
CA PHE A 176 4.42 -9.52 10.11
C PHE A 176 4.99 -8.10 10.12
N GLU A 177 5.14 -7.48 11.28
CA GLU A 177 5.75 -6.17 11.39
C GLU A 177 7.22 -6.20 11.01
N VAL A 178 7.99 -7.19 11.51
CA VAL A 178 9.38 -7.39 11.10
C VAL A 178 9.49 -7.60 9.59
N LYS A 179 8.66 -8.48 9.01
CA LYS A 179 8.64 -8.70 7.57
C LYS A 179 8.34 -7.44 6.77
N ARG A 180 7.40 -6.61 7.23
CA ARG A 180 7.09 -5.31 6.57
C ARG A 180 8.28 -4.36 6.61
N LYS A 181 8.96 -4.24 7.77
CA LYS A 181 10.17 -3.41 7.94
C LYS A 181 11.32 -3.88 7.05
N ASN A 182 11.41 -5.18 6.77
CA ASN A 182 12.38 -5.76 5.83
C ASN A 182 11.96 -5.60 4.34
N GLY A 183 10.82 -4.98 4.05
CA GLY A 183 10.33 -4.82 2.68
C GLY A 183 9.76 -6.09 2.04
N GLU A 184 9.50 -7.14 2.82
CA GLU A 184 8.91 -8.38 2.33
C GLU A 184 7.41 -8.21 2.02
N CYS A 185 6.95 -8.74 0.89
CA CYS A 185 5.53 -8.76 0.54
C CYS A 185 4.79 -9.81 1.36
N ILE A 186 4.01 -9.38 2.35
CA ILE A 186 3.19 -10.27 3.18
C ILE A 186 1.81 -10.58 2.59
N ALA A 187 1.42 -9.89 1.50
CA ALA A 187 0.13 -10.13 0.87
C ALA A 187 0.06 -11.56 0.29
N PRO A 188 -1.07 -12.28 0.42
CA PRO A 188 -1.21 -13.65 -0.12
C PRO A 188 -1.08 -13.69 -1.64
N PHE A 189 -1.48 -12.63 -2.33
CA PHE A 189 -1.39 -12.49 -3.79
C PHE A 189 -0.58 -11.26 -4.16
N ALA A 190 0.20 -11.36 -5.23
CA ALA A 190 0.90 -10.22 -5.81
C ALA A 190 -0.07 -9.16 -6.36
N LEU A 191 0.39 -7.91 -6.43
CA LEU A 191 -0.32 -6.82 -7.12
C LEU A 191 -0.36 -7.12 -8.63
N TYR A 192 -1.39 -6.62 -9.33
CA TYR A 192 -1.46 -6.69 -10.79
C TYR A 192 -0.25 -5.99 -11.42
N GLY A 193 0.42 -6.60 -12.37
CA GLY A 193 1.71 -6.17 -12.91
C GLY A 193 2.91 -6.88 -12.28
N TYR A 194 2.71 -7.55 -11.14
CA TYR A 194 3.74 -8.34 -10.47
C TYR A 194 3.29 -9.77 -10.21
N LYS A 195 4.26 -10.68 -10.14
CA LYS A 195 4.12 -12.05 -9.63
C LYS A 195 5.08 -12.26 -8.46
N LYS A 196 4.85 -13.28 -7.66
CA LYS A 196 5.78 -13.68 -6.60
C LYS A 196 6.93 -14.46 -7.21
N ALA A 197 8.16 -14.20 -6.76
CA ALA A 197 9.32 -14.95 -7.21
C ALA A 197 9.19 -16.44 -6.81
N GLU A 198 9.61 -17.34 -7.68
CA GLU A 198 9.53 -18.79 -7.46
C GLU A 198 10.35 -19.23 -6.25
N ASN A 199 11.56 -18.68 -6.10
CA ASN A 199 12.49 -19.00 -5.02
C ASN A 199 12.15 -18.29 -3.69
N ASN A 200 11.37 -17.20 -3.72
CA ASN A 200 11.01 -16.44 -2.51
C ASN A 200 9.64 -15.78 -2.69
N LYS A 201 8.60 -16.40 -2.11
CA LYS A 201 7.22 -15.90 -2.17
C LYS A 201 6.99 -14.55 -1.48
N SER A 202 7.97 -14.02 -0.77
CA SER A 202 7.94 -12.69 -0.15
C SER A 202 8.49 -11.59 -1.07
N ARG A 203 9.09 -11.95 -2.22
CA ARG A 203 9.64 -10.99 -3.20
C ARG A 203 8.74 -10.87 -4.42
N LEU A 204 8.58 -9.64 -4.91
CA LEU A 204 7.86 -9.34 -6.15
C LEU A 204 8.82 -9.30 -7.33
N VAL A 205 8.38 -9.83 -8.47
CA VAL A 205 9.06 -9.69 -9.77
C VAL A 205 8.01 -9.26 -10.81
N PRO A 206 8.36 -8.44 -11.82
CA PRO A 206 7.42 -8.05 -12.86
C PRO A 206 6.84 -9.28 -13.58
N ASP A 207 5.55 -9.21 -13.86
CA ASP A 207 4.85 -10.11 -14.76
C ASP A 207 4.76 -9.39 -16.11
N GLU A 208 5.53 -9.79 -17.10
CA GLU A 208 5.73 -9.04 -18.35
C GLU A 208 4.42 -8.62 -19.02
N TYR A 209 3.45 -9.53 -19.13
CA TYR A 209 2.15 -9.20 -19.71
C TYR A 209 1.38 -8.17 -18.89
N ALA A 210 1.23 -8.41 -17.59
CA ALA A 210 0.47 -7.52 -16.74
C ALA A 210 1.22 -6.19 -16.48
N ALA A 211 2.57 -6.20 -16.46
CA ALA A 211 3.39 -5.00 -16.35
C ALA A 211 3.25 -4.09 -17.60
N ASP A 212 3.21 -4.66 -18.79
CA ASP A 212 2.97 -3.90 -20.03
C ASP A 212 1.60 -3.19 -20.01
N ILE A 213 0.57 -3.86 -19.51
CA ILE A 213 -0.75 -3.23 -19.32
C ILE A 213 -0.68 -2.07 -18.33
N VAL A 214 0.07 -2.22 -17.23
CA VAL A 214 0.28 -1.12 -16.26
C VAL A 214 0.98 0.06 -16.92
N ARG A 215 2.05 -0.18 -17.70
CA ARG A 215 2.73 0.88 -18.47
C ARG A 215 1.79 1.60 -19.43
N LYS A 216 0.94 0.86 -20.15
CA LYS A 216 -0.08 1.44 -21.04
C LYS A 216 -1.11 2.30 -20.29
N ILE A 217 -1.57 1.86 -19.11
CA ILE A 217 -2.49 2.65 -18.27
C ILE A 217 -1.85 3.99 -17.88
N PHE A 218 -0.57 3.99 -17.48
CA PHE A 218 0.15 5.22 -17.16
C PHE A 218 0.36 6.10 -18.40
N ALA A 219 0.75 5.53 -19.55
CA ALA A 219 0.92 6.25 -20.81
C ALA A 219 -0.39 6.93 -21.24
N TRP A 220 -1.51 6.22 -21.28
CA TRP A 220 -2.81 6.81 -21.63
C TRP A 220 -3.25 7.92 -20.67
N LYS A 221 -2.91 7.79 -19.38
CA LYS A 221 -3.18 8.87 -18.43
C LYS A 221 -2.31 10.08 -18.70
N MET A 222 -1.05 9.92 -19.07
CA MET A 222 -0.15 11.00 -19.48
C MET A 222 -0.61 11.67 -20.77
N GLU A 223 -1.20 10.91 -21.71
CA GLU A 223 -1.87 11.45 -22.91
C GLU A 223 -3.15 12.26 -22.60
N GLY A 224 -3.54 12.38 -21.33
CA GLY A 224 -4.69 13.15 -20.88
C GLY A 224 -6.01 12.39 -20.82
N MET A 225 -5.99 11.07 -21.05
CA MET A 225 -7.21 10.26 -21.03
C MET A 225 -7.82 10.21 -19.63
N ALA A 226 -9.15 10.36 -19.54
CA ALA A 226 -9.90 10.24 -18.30
C ALA A 226 -9.81 8.81 -17.74
N VAL A 227 -9.82 8.66 -16.41
CA VAL A 227 -9.72 7.35 -15.75
C VAL A 227 -10.87 6.40 -16.15
N SER A 228 -12.08 6.94 -16.40
CA SER A 228 -13.22 6.20 -16.93
C SER A 228 -12.98 5.69 -18.36
N ALA A 229 -12.48 6.55 -19.24
CA ALA A 229 -12.17 6.20 -20.62
C ALA A 229 -11.07 5.13 -20.71
N ILE A 230 -10.05 5.18 -19.83
CA ILE A 230 -9.04 4.13 -19.74
C ILE A 230 -9.68 2.77 -19.36
N ALA A 231 -10.60 2.77 -18.39
CA ALA A 231 -11.31 1.55 -18.00
C ALA A 231 -12.17 0.98 -19.14
N GLU A 232 -12.87 1.84 -19.87
CA GLU A 232 -13.67 1.46 -21.03
C GLU A 232 -12.79 0.93 -22.17
N LYS A 233 -11.67 1.57 -22.47
CA LYS A 233 -10.69 1.14 -23.47
C LYS A 233 -10.12 -0.23 -23.13
N LEU A 234 -9.75 -0.50 -21.86
CA LEU A 234 -9.29 -1.81 -21.40
C LEU A 234 -10.37 -2.89 -21.59
N ASN A 235 -11.62 -2.56 -21.28
CA ASN A 235 -12.75 -3.47 -21.49
C ASN A 235 -13.03 -3.70 -22.98
N GLY A 236 -12.93 -2.67 -23.81
CA GLY A 236 -13.11 -2.76 -25.27
C GLY A 236 -12.03 -3.61 -25.95
N LEU A 237 -10.79 -3.56 -25.45
CA LEU A 237 -9.68 -4.40 -25.90
C LEU A 237 -9.77 -5.85 -25.36
N GLY A 238 -10.77 -6.18 -24.55
CA GLY A 238 -10.93 -7.53 -23.99
C GLY A 238 -9.87 -7.92 -22.94
N ILE A 239 -9.13 -6.94 -22.39
CA ILE A 239 -8.09 -7.19 -21.40
C ILE A 239 -8.73 -7.61 -20.08
N LEU A 240 -8.28 -8.75 -19.53
CA LEU A 240 -8.81 -9.28 -18.28
C LEU A 240 -8.56 -8.33 -17.11
N SER A 241 -9.61 -8.08 -16.31
CA SER A 241 -9.47 -7.32 -15.07
C SER A 241 -8.52 -8.02 -14.09
N PRO A 242 -7.90 -7.34 -13.13
CA PRO A 242 -6.97 -7.94 -12.16
C PRO A 242 -7.53 -9.17 -11.44
N LYS A 243 -8.85 -9.21 -11.20
CA LYS A 243 -9.52 -10.35 -10.58
C LYS A 243 -9.58 -11.55 -11.53
N GLU A 244 -10.01 -11.34 -12.77
CA GLU A 244 -10.14 -12.41 -13.75
C GLU A 244 -8.76 -12.89 -14.22
N TYR A 245 -7.77 -12.01 -14.33
CA TYR A 245 -6.39 -12.38 -14.62
C TYR A 245 -5.80 -13.30 -13.55
N LYS A 246 -6.02 -13.00 -12.25
CA LYS A 246 -5.58 -13.89 -11.15
C LYS A 246 -6.25 -15.26 -11.20
N LYS A 247 -7.49 -15.35 -11.65
CA LYS A 247 -8.16 -16.63 -11.81
C LYS A 247 -7.59 -17.42 -13.01
N SER A 248 -7.30 -16.74 -14.13
CA SER A 248 -6.74 -17.38 -15.32
C SER A 248 -5.34 -17.95 -15.10
N THR A 249 -4.57 -17.35 -14.17
CA THR A 249 -3.25 -17.86 -13.75
C THR A 249 -3.32 -18.97 -12.69
N GLY A 250 -4.51 -19.54 -12.43
CA GLY A 250 -4.69 -20.65 -11.49
C GLY A 250 -4.69 -20.27 -10.02
N ALA A 251 -4.66 -18.98 -9.68
CA ALA A 251 -4.69 -18.54 -8.29
C ALA A 251 -6.08 -18.81 -7.65
N ASN A 252 -6.11 -19.48 -6.51
CA ASN A 252 -7.35 -19.72 -5.76
C ASN A 252 -7.86 -18.41 -5.09
N TYR A 253 -8.18 -17.42 -5.94
CA TYR A 253 -8.63 -16.12 -5.51
C TYR A 253 -10.15 -16.09 -5.36
N LYS A 254 -10.62 -16.20 -4.13
CA LYS A 254 -12.05 -16.02 -3.77
C LYS A 254 -12.27 -14.55 -3.36
N GLY A 255 -12.58 -13.68 -4.32
CA GLY A 255 -12.97 -12.30 -4.02
C GLY A 255 -14.34 -12.23 -3.33
N GLY A 256 -14.56 -11.24 -2.44
CA GLY A 256 -15.75 -11.11 -1.61
C GLY A 256 -17.10 -10.93 -2.33
N PHE A 257 -17.11 -10.73 -3.65
CA PHE A 257 -18.31 -10.74 -4.49
C PHE A 257 -18.23 -11.94 -5.43
N SER A 258 -18.92 -13.01 -5.09
CA SER A 258 -19.10 -14.21 -5.92
C SER A 258 -20.35 -14.09 -6.79
N GLY A 259 -20.41 -13.07 -7.65
CA GLY A 259 -21.44 -13.00 -8.69
C GLY A 259 -21.02 -13.85 -9.91
N ALA A 260 -21.99 -14.41 -10.62
CA ALA A 260 -21.79 -15.18 -11.86
C ALA A 260 -21.22 -14.33 -13.01
N VAL A 261 -21.20 -13.01 -12.87
CA VAL A 261 -20.75 -12.06 -13.90
C VAL A 261 -19.22 -11.88 -13.83
N LYS A 262 -18.54 -11.98 -14.98
CA LYS A 262 -17.11 -11.68 -15.12
C LYS A 262 -16.82 -10.26 -14.69
N SER A 263 -15.79 -10.10 -13.86
CA SER A 263 -15.36 -8.78 -13.37
C SER A 263 -14.76 -7.96 -14.52
N ARG A 264 -15.25 -6.71 -14.70
CA ARG A 264 -14.74 -5.75 -15.69
C ARG A 264 -13.81 -4.73 -15.05
N TRP A 265 -13.03 -4.03 -15.85
CA TRP A 265 -12.28 -2.86 -15.40
C TRP A 265 -13.22 -1.74 -14.99
N SER A 266 -12.93 -1.09 -13.89
CA SER A 266 -13.66 0.07 -13.37
C SER A 266 -12.72 1.23 -13.13
N SER A 267 -13.24 2.45 -13.16
CA SER A 267 -12.47 3.68 -12.87
C SER A 267 -11.76 3.61 -11.51
N SER A 268 -12.40 3.00 -10.50
CA SER A 268 -11.78 2.82 -9.17
C SER A 268 -10.58 1.87 -9.21
N THR A 269 -10.62 0.82 -10.05
CA THR A 269 -9.49 -0.11 -10.22
C THR A 269 -8.33 0.57 -10.93
N VAL A 270 -8.60 1.32 -12.01
CA VAL A 270 -7.58 2.09 -12.72
C VAL A 270 -6.97 3.16 -11.81
N LYS A 271 -7.80 3.94 -11.09
CA LYS A 271 -7.30 4.94 -10.13
C LYS A 271 -6.39 4.33 -9.08
N ARG A 272 -6.75 3.15 -8.54
CA ARG A 272 -5.93 2.44 -7.54
C ARG A 272 -4.58 1.99 -8.11
N ILE A 273 -4.51 1.62 -9.39
CA ILE A 273 -3.25 1.33 -10.07
C ILE A 273 -2.42 2.61 -10.20
N LEU A 274 -2.99 3.68 -10.71
CA LEU A 274 -2.30 4.96 -10.93
C LEU A 274 -1.77 5.62 -9.65
N THR A 275 -2.34 5.31 -8.47
CA THR A 275 -1.94 5.91 -7.19
C THR A 275 -1.08 5.01 -6.31
N ASN A 276 -0.68 3.83 -6.80
CA ASN A 276 0.03 2.86 -5.96
C ASN A 276 1.54 2.95 -6.15
N GLU A 277 2.25 3.43 -5.14
CA GLU A 277 3.71 3.58 -5.11
C GLU A 277 4.48 2.25 -5.25
N THR A 278 3.82 1.10 -5.12
CA THR A 278 4.47 -0.20 -5.33
C THR A 278 5.01 -0.33 -6.76
N TYR A 279 4.44 0.37 -7.73
CA TYR A 279 4.94 0.37 -9.11
C TYR A 279 6.28 1.10 -9.30
N LEU A 280 6.69 1.89 -8.32
CA LEU A 280 8.01 2.53 -8.23
C LEU A 280 9.12 1.60 -7.66
N GLY A 281 8.79 0.35 -7.34
CA GLY A 281 9.69 -0.56 -6.65
C GLY A 281 9.69 -0.40 -5.12
N HIS A 282 8.79 0.38 -4.56
CA HIS A 282 8.66 0.60 -3.12
C HIS A 282 7.59 -0.30 -2.50
N MET A 283 7.90 -0.94 -1.38
CA MET A 283 6.91 -1.74 -0.66
C MET A 283 6.19 -0.88 0.37
N VAL A 284 4.90 -0.60 0.15
CA VAL A 284 4.07 0.22 1.05
C VAL A 284 2.99 -0.65 1.67
N GLN A 285 3.13 -0.94 2.94
CA GLN A 285 2.28 -1.87 3.70
C GLN A 285 1.82 -1.27 5.03
N GLY A 286 1.00 -2.01 5.78
CA GLY A 286 0.52 -1.55 7.09
C GLY A 286 -0.60 -0.51 7.02
N LYS A 287 -1.26 -0.36 5.86
CA LYS A 287 -2.35 0.62 5.62
C LYS A 287 -3.59 0.36 6.47
N ARG A 288 -3.75 -0.86 6.98
CA ARG A 288 -4.90 -1.29 7.81
C ARG A 288 -4.44 -2.14 8.97
N GLU A 289 -5.14 -2.02 10.08
CA GLU A 289 -4.94 -2.85 11.26
C GLU A 289 -6.26 -3.48 11.72
N LYS A 290 -6.21 -4.75 12.18
CA LYS A 290 -7.33 -5.38 12.87
C LYS A 290 -7.39 -4.86 14.30
N ILE A 291 -8.56 -4.43 14.75
CA ILE A 291 -8.78 -3.92 16.12
C ILE A 291 -8.33 -4.95 17.14
N ASN A 292 -8.81 -6.19 17.00
CA ASN A 292 -8.37 -7.31 17.80
C ASN A 292 -8.52 -8.64 17.03
N TYR A 293 -8.05 -9.75 17.61
CA TYR A 293 -8.09 -11.07 16.96
C TYR A 293 -9.51 -11.67 16.89
N LYS A 294 -10.43 -11.26 17.75
CA LYS A 294 -11.83 -11.75 17.81
C LYS A 294 -12.70 -11.05 16.76
N LEU A 295 -12.46 -9.76 16.46
CA LEU A 295 -13.26 -8.99 15.54
C LEU A 295 -12.72 -9.05 14.11
N LYS A 296 -13.59 -9.28 13.13
CA LYS A 296 -13.23 -9.24 11.70
C LYS A 296 -13.06 -7.81 11.17
N LYS A 297 -13.29 -6.77 12.01
CA LYS A 297 -13.24 -5.36 11.62
C LYS A 297 -11.78 -4.87 11.56
N SER A 298 -11.44 -4.21 10.46
CA SER A 298 -10.17 -3.51 10.29
C SER A 298 -10.39 -2.01 10.24
N VAL A 299 -9.41 -1.24 10.73
CA VAL A 299 -9.39 0.23 10.70
C VAL A 299 -8.27 0.66 9.77
N ASP A 300 -8.50 1.71 8.97
CA ASP A 300 -7.47 2.32 8.15
C ASP A 300 -6.53 3.14 9.05
N LYS A 301 -5.23 3.04 8.80
CA LYS A 301 -4.19 3.83 9.48
C LYS A 301 -3.92 5.12 8.71
N PRO A 302 -3.59 6.23 9.41
CA PRO A 302 -3.10 7.43 8.77
C PRO A 302 -1.84 7.14 7.95
N GLN A 303 -1.57 7.97 6.94
CA GLN A 303 -0.51 7.71 5.96
C GLN A 303 0.89 7.74 6.60
N GLU A 304 1.06 8.52 7.65
CA GLU A 304 2.31 8.65 8.42
C GLU A 304 2.70 7.34 9.15
N GLU A 305 1.72 6.49 9.45
CA GLU A 305 1.94 5.19 10.11
C GLU A 305 2.18 4.04 9.11
N TRP A 306 2.13 4.31 7.80
CA TRP A 306 2.39 3.27 6.83
C TRP A 306 3.87 2.91 6.80
N ILE A 307 4.16 1.64 6.65
CA ILE A 307 5.54 1.17 6.52
C ILE A 307 5.90 1.20 5.04
N LYS A 308 6.80 2.13 4.67
CA LYS A 308 7.36 2.27 3.33
C LYS A 308 8.82 1.82 3.37
N VAL A 309 9.18 0.87 2.49
CA VAL A 309 10.56 0.43 2.26
C VAL A 309 10.87 0.60 0.78
N GLU A 310 11.90 1.37 0.48
CA GLU A 310 12.26 1.74 -0.88
C GLU A 310 13.12 0.66 -1.57
N ASN A 311 13.02 0.59 -2.91
CA ASN A 311 13.86 -0.25 -3.77
C ASN A 311 13.88 -1.75 -3.37
N THR A 312 12.72 -2.30 -3.00
CA THR A 312 12.58 -3.72 -2.61
C THR A 312 12.45 -4.66 -3.80
N HIS A 313 12.03 -4.16 -4.96
CA HIS A 313 11.79 -4.92 -6.18
C HIS A 313 11.95 -4.02 -7.41
N GLU A 314 11.98 -4.61 -8.59
CA GLU A 314 12.11 -3.90 -9.85
C GLU A 314 10.88 -3.01 -10.12
N ALA A 315 11.13 -1.74 -10.45
CA ALA A 315 10.08 -0.77 -10.77
C ALA A 315 9.49 -1.04 -12.17
N ILE A 316 8.17 -0.97 -12.29
CA ILE A 316 7.46 -1.04 -13.59
C ILE A 316 7.36 0.37 -14.19
N ILE A 317 7.23 1.39 -13.36
CA ILE A 317 7.04 2.80 -13.75
C ILE A 317 8.19 3.63 -13.17
N ALA A 318 8.71 4.55 -13.97
CA ALA A 318 9.71 5.50 -13.50
C ALA A 318 9.09 6.57 -12.59
N GLU A 319 9.87 7.10 -11.66
CA GLU A 319 9.39 8.04 -10.63
C GLU A 319 8.80 9.32 -11.24
N ASP A 320 9.43 9.85 -12.31
CA ASP A 320 8.95 11.02 -13.03
C ASP A 320 7.57 10.81 -13.68
N GLN A 321 7.37 9.65 -14.33
CA GLN A 321 6.09 9.29 -14.93
C GLN A 321 5.00 9.17 -13.85
N PHE A 322 5.34 8.56 -12.72
CA PHE A 322 4.42 8.45 -11.61
C PHE A 322 4.03 9.83 -11.06
N GLN A 323 5.01 10.71 -10.83
CA GLN A 323 4.79 12.05 -10.31
C GLN A 323 3.92 12.91 -11.25
N ILE A 324 4.17 12.85 -12.56
CA ILE A 324 3.33 13.51 -13.57
C ILE A 324 1.89 13.03 -13.46
N VAL A 325 1.69 11.71 -13.38
CA VAL A 325 0.34 11.12 -13.25
C VAL A 325 -0.33 11.52 -11.93
N GLN A 326 0.41 11.59 -10.80
CA GLN A 326 -0.17 12.09 -9.54
C GLN A 326 -0.65 13.54 -9.67
N ASN A 327 0.12 14.40 -10.33
CA ASN A 327 -0.26 15.78 -10.54
C ASN A 327 -1.49 15.88 -11.47
N LEU A 328 -1.53 15.08 -12.54
CA LEU A 328 -2.71 14.99 -13.40
C LEU A 328 -3.96 14.51 -12.65
N LEU A 329 -3.83 13.54 -11.75
CA LEU A 329 -4.95 13.04 -10.93
C LEU A 329 -5.45 14.08 -9.92
N LYS A 330 -4.53 14.90 -9.35
CA LYS A 330 -4.91 16.05 -8.50
C LYS A 330 -5.58 17.14 -9.30
N ALA A 331 -5.10 17.34 -10.53
CA ALA A 331 -5.59 18.32 -11.48
C ALA A 331 -6.94 17.94 -12.12
N ASP A 332 -7.27 16.67 -12.19
CA ASP A 332 -8.56 16.18 -12.69
C ASP A 332 -9.69 16.54 -11.71
N GLY A 333 -10.02 17.82 -11.67
CA GLY A 333 -11.29 18.31 -11.15
C GLY A 333 -12.45 17.75 -11.99
N ARG A 334 -13.68 18.12 -11.65
CA ARG A 334 -14.89 17.66 -12.34
C ARG A 334 -14.75 17.80 -13.86
N VAL A 335 -14.76 16.68 -14.58
CA VAL A 335 -14.81 16.65 -16.03
C VAL A 335 -16.05 17.43 -16.48
N SER A 336 -15.89 18.36 -17.43
CA SER A 336 -17.03 19.04 -18.03
C SER A 336 -17.94 18.01 -18.68
N THR A 337 -19.22 18.02 -18.32
CA THR A 337 -20.24 17.13 -18.91
C THR A 337 -20.54 17.41 -20.39
N VAL A 338 -19.93 18.44 -20.95
CA VAL A 338 -20.22 18.93 -22.33
C VAL A 338 -19.11 18.57 -23.33
N THR A 339 -17.88 18.33 -22.87
CA THR A 339 -16.75 17.91 -23.70
C THR A 339 -15.98 16.82 -22.96
N GLU A 340 -15.85 15.66 -23.56
CA GLU A 340 -15.12 14.51 -23.00
C GLU A 340 -13.61 14.76 -22.81
N GLU A 341 -13.10 15.91 -23.23
CA GLU A 341 -11.71 16.32 -23.15
C GLU A 341 -11.49 17.36 -22.04
N ASN A 342 -10.48 17.14 -21.22
CA ASN A 342 -10.00 18.15 -20.29
C ASN A 342 -9.40 19.33 -21.05
N SER A 343 -9.77 20.57 -20.69
CA SER A 343 -9.14 21.73 -21.32
C SER A 343 -7.63 21.78 -21.00
N LEU A 344 -6.86 22.35 -21.93
CA LEU A 344 -5.39 22.30 -21.95
C LEU A 344 -4.73 22.63 -20.60
N PHE A 345 -5.17 23.68 -19.91
CA PHE A 345 -4.57 24.18 -18.66
C PHE A 345 -5.32 23.77 -17.39
N THR A 346 -6.33 22.90 -17.48
CA THR A 346 -7.09 22.47 -16.29
C THR A 346 -6.16 21.80 -15.29
N GLY A 347 -6.18 22.29 -14.05
CA GLY A 347 -5.48 21.70 -12.90
C GLY A 347 -4.02 22.06 -12.74
N ILE A 348 -3.43 22.81 -13.68
CA ILE A 348 -2.06 23.31 -13.61
C ILE A 348 -1.98 24.83 -13.54
N LEU A 349 -3.12 25.54 -13.63
CA LEU A 349 -3.20 26.99 -13.63
C LEU A 349 -3.73 27.49 -12.28
N PHE A 350 -2.96 28.30 -11.59
CA PHE A 350 -3.26 28.82 -10.25
C PHE A 350 -3.24 30.35 -10.20
N CYS A 351 -4.01 30.91 -9.28
CA CYS A 351 -3.99 32.34 -8.98
C CYS A 351 -2.80 32.67 -8.08
N GLY A 352 -1.99 33.66 -8.42
CA GLY A 352 -0.82 34.09 -7.66
C GLY A 352 -1.13 34.74 -6.32
N ASP A 353 -2.32 35.30 -6.15
CA ASP A 353 -2.69 36.01 -4.92
C ASP A 353 -3.38 35.11 -3.89
N CYS A 354 -4.26 34.20 -4.32
CA CYS A 354 -4.98 33.31 -3.40
C CYS A 354 -4.57 31.84 -3.48
N GLY A 355 -3.69 31.45 -4.42
CA GLY A 355 -3.22 30.06 -4.58
C GLY A 355 -4.26 29.09 -5.16
N GLU A 356 -5.51 29.50 -5.35
CA GLU A 356 -6.59 28.66 -5.84
C GLU A 356 -6.51 28.44 -7.35
N GLN A 357 -7.10 27.33 -7.81
CA GLN A 357 -7.13 27.01 -9.23
C GLN A 357 -7.94 28.03 -10.04
N MET A 358 -7.50 28.29 -11.26
CA MET A 358 -8.25 29.10 -12.21
C MET A 358 -9.20 28.21 -13.02
N ILE A 359 -10.41 28.72 -13.24
CA ILE A 359 -11.48 28.03 -13.95
C ILE A 359 -11.65 28.58 -15.35
N ARG A 360 -11.93 27.69 -16.31
CA ARG A 360 -12.15 28.02 -17.70
C ARG A 360 -13.56 28.61 -17.87
N ARG A 361 -13.65 29.79 -18.51
CA ARG A 361 -14.92 30.44 -18.89
C ARG A 361 -14.93 30.76 -20.35
N MET A 362 -16.05 30.49 -21.02
CA MET A 362 -16.29 30.81 -22.40
C MET A 362 -17.25 32.00 -22.46
N ASN A 363 -16.81 33.09 -23.08
CA ASN A 363 -17.65 34.25 -23.39
C ASN A 363 -18.02 34.20 -24.85
N ARG A 364 -19.32 34.28 -25.15
CA ARG A 364 -19.87 34.44 -26.50
C ARG A 364 -20.26 35.89 -26.68
N TYR A 365 -19.64 36.53 -27.65
CA TYR A 365 -20.01 37.89 -28.04
C TYR A 365 -20.22 37.93 -29.55
N LYS A 366 -21.47 38.09 -29.98
CA LYS A 366 -21.89 37.95 -31.38
C LYS A 366 -21.38 36.63 -31.96
N ASP A 367 -20.58 36.67 -33.05
CA ASP A 367 -20.05 35.48 -33.73
C ASP A 367 -18.70 35.01 -33.22
N THR A 368 -18.12 35.71 -32.24
CA THR A 368 -16.80 35.34 -31.67
C THR A 368 -16.94 34.59 -30.34
N ARG A 369 -16.22 33.45 -30.21
CA ARG A 369 -16.10 32.68 -28.99
C ARG A 369 -14.70 32.90 -28.42
N LYS A 370 -14.60 33.57 -27.26
CA LYS A 370 -13.34 33.76 -26.56
C LYS A 370 -13.35 33.01 -25.25
N VAL A 371 -12.27 32.32 -24.98
CA VAL A 371 -12.08 31.49 -23.76
C VAL A 371 -11.09 32.19 -22.85
N TYR A 372 -11.46 32.28 -21.57
CA TYR A 372 -10.65 32.91 -20.54
C TYR A 372 -10.50 31.95 -19.35
N TYR A 373 -9.38 32.05 -18.67
CA TYR A 373 -9.20 31.47 -17.33
C TYR A 373 -9.36 32.59 -16.31
N ILE A 374 -10.18 32.36 -15.28
CA ILE A 374 -10.47 33.30 -14.19
C ILE A 374 -10.27 32.66 -12.84
N CYS A 375 -9.89 33.43 -11.81
CA CYS A 375 -9.74 32.95 -10.45
C CYS A 375 -11.04 32.35 -9.90
N SER A 376 -10.98 31.15 -9.34
CA SER A 376 -12.16 30.46 -8.78
C SER A 376 -12.72 31.16 -7.54
N THR A 377 -11.87 31.72 -6.69
CA THR A 377 -12.25 32.51 -5.49
C THR A 377 -13.01 33.76 -5.87
N LYS A 378 -12.50 34.52 -6.85
CA LYS A 378 -13.22 35.70 -7.39
C LYS A 378 -14.56 35.33 -7.99
N ASN A 379 -14.63 34.18 -8.67
CA ASN A 379 -15.88 33.73 -9.27
C ASN A 379 -16.95 33.35 -8.25
N ARG A 380 -16.54 32.95 -7.01
CA ARG A 380 -17.44 32.69 -5.88
C ARG A 380 -17.84 33.96 -5.11
N GLY A 381 -17.13 35.06 -5.31
CA GLY A 381 -17.35 36.31 -4.57
C GLY A 381 -16.46 36.49 -3.34
N ASP A 382 -15.49 35.64 -3.12
CA ASP A 382 -14.70 35.50 -1.88
C ASP A 382 -13.43 36.38 -1.86
N GLY A 383 -13.49 37.63 -2.27
CA GLY A 383 -12.49 38.65 -1.91
C GLY A 383 -11.17 38.68 -2.67
N CYS A 384 -10.90 37.81 -3.66
CA CYS A 384 -9.71 37.91 -4.50
C CYS A 384 -9.88 38.97 -5.60
N SER A 385 -8.78 39.58 -6.07
CA SER A 385 -8.78 40.53 -7.19
C SER A 385 -9.09 39.82 -8.54
N ARG A 386 -9.39 40.61 -9.59
CA ARG A 386 -9.80 40.04 -10.88
C ARG A 386 -8.59 39.57 -11.69
N HIS A 387 -8.28 38.29 -11.64
CA HIS A 387 -7.30 37.63 -12.50
C HIS A 387 -8.02 36.99 -13.68
N SER A 388 -7.67 37.37 -14.89
CA SER A 388 -8.17 36.73 -16.10
C SER A 388 -7.12 36.74 -17.19
N ILE A 389 -6.96 35.61 -17.87
CA ILE A 389 -6.08 35.49 -19.03
C ILE A 389 -6.78 34.74 -20.15
N GLU A 390 -6.61 35.23 -21.39
CA GLU A 390 -7.16 34.61 -22.60
C GLU A 390 -6.40 33.30 -22.91
N GLU A 391 -7.13 32.24 -23.27
CA GLU A 391 -6.56 30.91 -23.50
C GLU A 391 -5.55 30.91 -24.66
N GLU A 392 -5.83 31.56 -25.76
CA GLU A 392 -4.94 31.59 -26.93
C GLU A 392 -3.61 32.30 -26.60
N ARG A 393 -3.69 33.46 -25.93
CA ARG A 393 -2.49 34.18 -25.51
C ARG A 393 -1.65 33.36 -24.50
N LEU A 394 -2.31 32.62 -23.60
CA LEU A 394 -1.63 31.76 -22.66
C LEU A 394 -0.93 30.62 -23.39
N LYS A 395 -1.56 30.01 -24.40
CA LYS A 395 -0.94 28.96 -25.24
C LYS A 395 0.34 29.44 -25.91
N GLU A 396 0.28 30.63 -26.55
CA GLU A 396 1.45 31.21 -27.23
C GLU A 396 2.63 31.43 -26.27
N ILE A 397 2.37 32.08 -25.12
CA ILE A 397 3.40 32.40 -24.15
C ILE A 397 4.01 31.11 -23.57
N ILE A 398 3.18 30.15 -23.18
CA ILE A 398 3.67 28.90 -22.58
C ILE A 398 4.43 28.04 -23.60
N ALA A 399 3.99 27.98 -24.85
CA ALA A 399 4.69 27.30 -25.93
C ALA A 399 6.11 27.89 -26.15
N GLU A 400 6.22 29.22 -26.14
CA GLU A 400 7.50 29.90 -26.25
C GLU A 400 8.41 29.65 -25.05
N MET A 401 7.86 29.70 -23.83
CA MET A 401 8.61 29.40 -22.62
C MET A 401 9.10 27.95 -22.57
N ILE A 402 8.28 26.98 -22.99
CA ILE A 402 8.67 25.56 -23.07
C ILE A 402 9.81 25.38 -24.08
N ARG A 403 9.70 25.96 -25.28
CA ARG A 403 10.76 25.89 -26.31
C ARG A 403 12.06 26.47 -25.79
N HIS A 404 12.00 27.65 -25.20
CA HIS A 404 13.18 28.31 -24.65
C HIS A 404 13.82 27.48 -23.54
N TYR A 405 13.02 26.97 -22.60
CA TYR A 405 13.50 26.11 -21.53
C TYR A 405 14.14 24.82 -22.06
N ALA A 406 13.51 24.16 -23.04
CA ALA A 406 14.03 22.94 -23.65
C ALA A 406 15.37 23.19 -24.36
N ASN A 407 15.50 24.27 -25.11
CA ASN A 407 16.75 24.64 -25.77
C ASN A 407 17.87 24.94 -24.77
N CYS A 408 17.61 25.75 -23.76
CA CYS A 408 18.60 26.04 -22.71
C CYS A 408 19.03 24.77 -21.97
N PHE A 409 18.09 23.86 -21.70
CA PHE A 409 18.39 22.59 -21.05
C PHE A 409 19.29 21.69 -21.92
N LEU A 410 19.02 21.60 -23.22
CA LEU A 410 19.84 20.83 -24.15
C LEU A 410 21.25 21.42 -24.33
N GLU A 411 21.38 22.73 -24.37
CA GLU A 411 22.68 23.43 -24.44
C GLU A 411 23.52 23.18 -23.18
N GLU A 412 22.92 23.35 -21.99
CA GLU A 412 23.59 23.08 -20.72
C GLU A 412 24.00 21.61 -20.58
N LYS A 413 23.17 20.68 -21.06
CA LYS A 413 23.51 19.26 -21.09
C LYS A 413 24.71 18.96 -21.98
N GLN A 414 24.74 19.48 -23.19
CA GLN A 414 25.90 19.30 -24.10
C GLN A 414 27.17 19.85 -23.48
N MET A 415 27.08 21.00 -22.81
CA MET A 415 28.22 21.61 -22.13
C MET A 415 28.67 20.75 -20.94
N PHE A 416 27.71 20.21 -20.18
CA PHE A 416 27.98 19.32 -19.06
C PHE A 416 28.64 18.00 -19.50
N GLU A 417 28.18 17.39 -20.60
CA GLU A 417 28.81 16.18 -21.16
C GLU A 417 30.26 16.43 -21.61
N LYS A 418 30.49 17.52 -22.32
CA LYS A 418 31.85 17.93 -22.69
C LYS A 418 32.73 18.22 -21.47
N THR A 419 32.11 18.69 -20.40
CA THR A 419 32.84 18.97 -19.15
C THR A 419 33.19 17.68 -18.41
N LEU A 420 32.32 16.65 -18.46
CA LEU A 420 32.60 15.33 -17.90
C LEU A 420 33.65 14.51 -18.66
N GLU A 421 33.73 14.68 -19.99
CA GLU A 421 34.75 14.02 -20.85
C GLU A 421 36.17 14.58 -20.63
N MET A 422 36.31 15.77 -20.07
CA MET A 422 37.61 16.34 -19.71
C MET A 422 38.09 15.77 -18.37
N GLU A 423 39.23 15.09 -18.35
CA GLU A 423 39.85 14.41 -17.19
C GLU A 423 40.09 15.31 -15.95
N THR A 424 39.90 16.61 -16.06
CA THR A 424 40.02 17.58 -14.96
C THR A 424 38.85 17.54 -13.95
N ASN A 425 37.86 16.70 -14.15
CA ASN A 425 36.62 16.71 -13.33
C ASN A 425 36.66 15.85 -12.06
N PHE A 426 37.70 15.06 -11.85
CA PHE A 426 37.90 14.42 -10.54
C PHE A 426 37.94 15.46 -9.40
N GLU A 427 38.47 16.66 -9.66
CA GLU A 427 38.50 17.74 -8.66
C GLU A 427 37.15 18.34 -8.31
N SER A 428 36.17 18.32 -9.22
CA SER A 428 34.80 18.81 -8.89
C SER A 428 34.03 17.79 -8.05
N ILE A 429 34.28 16.51 -8.25
CA ILE A 429 33.74 15.44 -7.39
C ILE A 429 34.38 15.52 -6.01
N VAL A 430 35.68 15.73 -5.94
CA VAL A 430 36.44 15.97 -4.70
C VAL A 430 35.92 17.20 -3.95
N ARG A 431 35.39 18.22 -4.63
CA ARG A 431 34.76 19.39 -3.97
C ARG A 431 33.39 19.12 -3.40
N TYR A 432 32.57 18.27 -4.03
CA TYR A 432 31.34 17.81 -3.40
C TYR A 432 31.63 16.94 -2.16
N ASP A 433 32.64 16.07 -2.28
CA ASP A 433 33.14 15.31 -1.12
C ASP A 433 33.70 16.24 -0.03
N THR A 434 34.35 17.35 -0.41
CA THR A 434 34.84 18.37 0.54
C THR A 434 33.69 19.11 1.23
N GLU A 435 32.61 19.44 0.51
CA GLU A 435 31.45 20.09 1.09
C GLU A 435 30.66 19.11 1.99
N ILE A 436 30.52 17.87 1.59
CA ILE A 436 29.95 16.81 2.45
C ILE A 436 30.82 16.63 3.70
N ALA A 437 32.15 16.60 3.55
CA ALA A 437 33.06 16.51 4.68
C ALA A 437 32.96 17.74 5.60
N ARG A 438 32.78 18.95 5.05
CA ARG A 438 32.56 20.18 5.80
C ARG A 438 31.25 20.11 6.60
N LEU A 439 30.14 19.73 5.94
CA LEU A 439 28.83 19.57 6.59
C LEU A 439 28.88 18.53 7.71
N LYS A 440 29.59 17.42 7.47
CA LYS A 440 29.82 16.39 8.47
C LYS A 440 30.65 16.91 9.65
N GLY A 441 31.70 17.69 9.38
CA GLY A 441 32.49 18.33 10.43
C GLY A 441 31.67 19.30 11.30
N GLU A 442 30.77 20.09 10.69
CA GLU A 442 29.84 20.93 11.45
C GLU A 442 28.84 20.10 12.27
N GLN A 443 28.31 19.01 11.71
CA GLN A 443 27.44 18.09 12.44
C GLN A 443 28.15 17.48 13.66
N ASP A 444 29.37 16.97 13.48
CA ASP A 444 30.20 16.38 14.54
C ASP A 444 30.51 17.38 15.65
N LYS A 445 30.74 18.65 15.27
CA LYS A 445 30.93 19.75 16.21
C LYS A 445 29.71 19.97 17.11
N TYR A 446 28.49 19.99 16.55
CA TYR A 446 27.28 20.14 17.35
C TYR A 446 27.01 18.92 18.22
N TYR A 447 27.33 17.70 17.79
CA TYR A 447 27.27 16.52 18.65
C TYR A 447 28.29 16.57 19.79
N SER A 448 29.50 17.08 19.53
CA SER A 448 30.52 17.31 20.56
C SER A 448 30.06 18.35 21.59
N LEU A 449 29.42 19.44 21.13
CA LEU A 449 28.83 20.44 22.02
C LEU A 449 27.71 19.86 22.87
N CYS A 450 26.84 19.02 22.30
CA CYS A 450 25.83 18.28 23.08
C CYS A 450 26.45 17.39 24.17
N SER A 451 27.57 16.74 23.87
CA SER A 451 28.30 15.92 24.84
C SER A 451 28.93 16.76 25.97
N GLY A 452 29.48 17.95 25.62
CA GLY A 452 30.04 18.89 26.59
C GLY A 452 29.00 19.45 27.58
N LEU A 453 27.75 19.68 27.13
CA LEU A 453 26.69 20.16 27.99
C LEU A 453 26.36 19.20 29.16
N TYR A 454 26.57 17.91 29.00
CA TYR A 454 26.41 16.93 30.11
C TYR A 454 27.45 17.12 31.21
N GLU A 455 28.70 17.46 30.81
CA GLU A 455 29.76 17.75 31.77
C GLU A 455 29.50 19.05 32.49
N ASP A 456 29.08 20.09 31.79
CA ASP A 456 28.73 21.41 32.37
C ASP A 456 27.55 21.32 33.35
N LEU A 457 26.51 20.53 33.02
CA LEU A 457 25.41 20.26 33.94
C LEU A 457 25.89 19.51 35.19
N ARG A 458 26.78 18.53 35.03
CA ARG A 458 27.32 17.74 36.14
C ARG A 458 28.22 18.56 37.07
N GLN A 459 28.92 19.54 36.50
CA GLN A 459 29.76 20.48 37.24
C GLN A 459 28.96 21.65 37.86
N GLY A 460 27.65 21.76 37.57
CA GLY A 460 26.80 22.82 38.07
C GLY A 460 27.04 24.20 37.40
N ILE A 461 27.67 24.22 36.23
CA ILE A 461 27.96 25.43 35.46
C ILE A 461 26.68 25.94 34.78
N ILE A 462 25.76 25.04 34.39
CA ILE A 462 24.48 25.36 33.77
C ILE A 462 23.33 24.74 34.60
N THR A 463 22.16 25.38 34.53
CA THR A 463 20.93 24.85 35.14
C THR A 463 20.30 23.78 34.25
N LYS A 464 19.40 22.98 34.84
CA LYS A 464 18.68 21.95 34.09
C LYS A 464 17.84 22.53 32.94
N GLU A 465 17.21 23.69 33.14
CA GLU A 465 16.41 24.36 32.10
C GLU A 465 17.26 24.92 30.97
N GLU A 466 18.44 25.48 31.29
CA GLU A 466 19.40 25.91 30.27
C GLU A 466 19.98 24.73 29.49
N PHE A 467 20.25 23.61 30.15
CA PHE A 467 20.69 22.36 29.50
C PHE A 467 19.65 21.87 28.52
N GLU A 468 18.38 21.72 28.90
CA GLU A 468 17.31 21.24 28.03
C GLU A 468 17.18 22.12 26.78
N ARG A 469 17.15 23.45 26.94
CA ARG A 469 17.06 24.40 25.83
C ARG A 469 18.26 24.34 24.88
N LEU A 470 19.47 24.35 25.41
CA LEU A 470 20.70 24.29 24.57
C LEU A 470 20.87 22.94 23.91
N HIS A 471 20.50 21.84 24.58
CA HIS A 471 20.54 20.50 24.04
C HIS A 471 19.58 20.33 22.86
N GLU A 472 18.34 20.83 22.96
CA GLU A 472 17.38 20.82 21.84
C GLU A 472 17.86 21.67 20.67
N ASP A 473 18.40 22.87 20.91
CA ASP A 473 18.91 23.75 19.85
C ASP A 473 20.12 23.14 19.11
N PHE A 474 21.04 22.52 19.83
CA PHE A 474 22.20 21.87 19.20
C PHE A 474 21.81 20.61 18.43
N LYS A 475 20.88 19.84 18.98
CA LYS A 475 20.33 18.65 18.30
C LYS A 475 19.58 19.00 17.02
N ARG A 476 18.79 20.08 17.03
CA ARG A 476 18.11 20.60 15.84
C ARG A 476 19.11 21.01 14.76
N LYS A 477 20.15 21.78 15.11
CA LYS A 477 21.21 22.19 14.18
C LYS A 477 21.97 20.99 13.61
N ALA A 478 22.31 20.00 14.43
CA ALA A 478 22.94 18.78 13.96
C ALA A 478 22.06 18.04 12.93
N SER A 479 20.74 17.99 13.16
CA SER A 479 19.77 17.40 12.23
C SER A 479 19.67 18.19 10.92
N GLU A 480 19.70 19.52 10.97
CA GLU A 480 19.70 20.38 9.76
C GLU A 480 20.93 20.12 8.88
N PHE A 481 22.11 19.94 9.48
CA PHE A 481 23.34 19.59 8.74
C PHE A 481 23.29 18.16 8.19
N GLU A 482 22.70 17.21 8.92
CA GLU A 482 22.50 15.84 8.44
C GLU A 482 21.55 15.79 7.23
N GLU A 483 20.46 16.55 7.26
CA GLU A 483 19.55 16.68 6.12
C GLU A 483 20.21 17.32 4.91
N ALA A 484 21.01 18.37 5.12
CA ALA A 484 21.79 19.01 4.07
C ALA A 484 22.81 18.05 3.44
N GLN A 485 23.50 17.25 4.26
CA GLN A 485 24.42 16.20 3.80
C GLN A 485 23.68 15.14 2.97
N LYS A 486 22.60 14.57 3.48
CA LYS A 486 21.79 13.56 2.75
C LYS A 486 21.29 14.11 1.42
N LYS A 487 20.91 15.39 1.38
CA LYS A 487 20.49 16.05 0.14
C LYS A 487 21.63 16.15 -0.88
N GLN A 488 22.85 16.50 -0.47
CA GLN A 488 24.02 16.55 -1.33
C GLN A 488 24.42 15.15 -1.83
N GLU A 489 24.44 14.15 -0.95
CA GLU A 489 24.70 12.75 -1.31
C GLU A 489 23.65 12.20 -2.28
N GLY A 490 22.37 12.55 -2.07
CA GLY A 490 21.28 12.20 -2.95
C GLY A 490 21.46 12.78 -4.36
N MET A 491 21.85 14.05 -4.45
CA MET A 491 22.13 14.72 -5.73
C MET A 491 23.29 14.06 -6.48
N ILE A 492 24.38 13.72 -5.80
CA ILE A 492 25.52 13.01 -6.39
C ILE A 492 25.12 11.61 -6.87
N LYS A 493 24.39 10.85 -6.04
CA LYS A 493 23.91 9.51 -6.42
C LYS A 493 22.97 9.55 -7.62
N GLU A 494 22.12 10.55 -7.72
CA GLU A 494 21.21 10.74 -8.86
C GLU A 494 21.96 11.08 -10.15
N LEU A 495 23.00 11.90 -10.06
CA LEU A 495 23.90 12.22 -11.19
C LEU A 495 24.65 10.98 -11.71
N PHE A 496 25.11 10.10 -10.81
CA PHE A 496 25.91 8.92 -11.19
C PHE A 496 25.05 7.69 -11.59
N LYS A 497 23.87 7.53 -11.01
CA LYS A 497 23.08 6.31 -11.16
C LYS A 497 22.27 6.23 -12.46
N ASN A 498 21.92 7.35 -13.06
CA ASN A 498 21.00 7.43 -14.19
C ASN A 498 21.60 8.00 -15.48
N GLY A 499 22.97 8.28 -15.53
CA GLY A 499 23.42 9.24 -16.51
C GLY A 499 22.58 10.52 -16.36
N VAL A 500 23.07 11.68 -16.57
CA VAL A 500 22.43 12.96 -16.19
C VAL A 500 20.93 13.06 -16.49
N ILE A 501 20.42 12.26 -17.42
CA ILE A 501 19.00 12.27 -17.83
C ILE A 501 18.63 10.95 -18.50
N SER A 502 17.45 10.39 -18.19
CA SER A 502 16.94 9.21 -18.90
C SER A 502 16.69 9.51 -20.38
N ALA A 503 16.89 8.51 -21.24
CA ALA A 503 16.67 8.64 -22.69
C ALA A 503 15.25 9.15 -23.04
N ALA A 504 14.25 8.76 -22.24
CA ALA A 504 12.87 9.24 -22.40
C ALA A 504 12.73 10.75 -22.15
N ARG A 505 13.41 11.28 -21.13
CA ARG A 505 13.42 12.73 -20.82
C ARG A 505 14.11 13.55 -21.91
N LEU A 506 15.23 13.04 -22.43
CA LEU A 506 15.92 13.69 -23.54
C LEU A 506 15.04 13.79 -24.78
N LYS A 507 14.33 12.71 -25.10
CA LYS A 507 13.37 12.70 -26.19
C LYS A 507 12.29 13.76 -26.00
N THR A 508 11.70 13.86 -24.81
CA THR A 508 10.71 14.89 -24.48
C THR A 508 11.27 16.29 -24.62
N MET A 509 12.52 16.56 -24.21
CA MET A 509 13.18 17.87 -24.37
C MET A 509 13.44 18.18 -25.84
N GLN A 510 13.92 17.22 -26.63
CA GLN A 510 14.11 17.38 -28.08
C GLN A 510 12.81 17.67 -28.82
N GLU A 511 11.75 16.89 -28.55
CA GLU A 511 10.41 17.11 -29.13
C GLU A 511 9.84 18.48 -28.71
N SER A 512 10.08 18.92 -27.48
CA SER A 512 9.63 20.20 -26.95
C SER A 512 10.42 21.40 -27.49
N SER A 513 11.67 21.23 -27.94
CA SER A 513 12.45 22.29 -28.56
C SER A 513 11.92 22.70 -29.95
N GLU A 514 11.30 21.76 -30.68
CA GLU A 514 10.74 21.97 -32.02
C GLU A 514 9.21 22.17 -32.00
N LEU A 515 8.62 22.39 -30.84
CA LEU A 515 7.18 22.47 -30.62
C LEU A 515 6.53 23.58 -31.46
N LYS A 516 5.57 23.22 -32.32
CA LYS A 516 4.75 24.17 -33.10
C LYS A 516 3.47 24.54 -32.35
N GLU A 517 2.76 23.57 -31.85
CA GLU A 517 1.54 23.71 -31.07
C GLU A 517 1.66 22.95 -29.76
N ILE A 518 1.12 23.52 -28.68
CA ILE A 518 1.15 22.93 -27.37
C ILE A 518 -0.03 21.97 -27.20
N ASP A 519 0.27 20.71 -26.95
CA ASP A 519 -0.71 19.72 -26.54
C ASP A 519 -0.67 19.48 -25.02
N ARG A 520 -1.70 18.82 -24.49
CA ARG A 520 -1.79 18.56 -23.05
C ARG A 520 -0.68 17.64 -22.55
N HIS A 521 -0.26 16.66 -23.36
CA HIS A 521 0.81 15.74 -22.99
C HIS A 521 2.13 16.47 -22.76
N THR A 522 2.55 17.27 -23.75
CA THR A 522 3.78 18.08 -23.66
C THR A 522 3.71 19.07 -22.50
N LEU A 523 2.58 19.75 -22.33
CA LEU A 523 2.38 20.70 -21.23
C LEU A 523 2.54 19.99 -19.86
N CYS A 524 1.85 18.88 -19.65
CA CYS A 524 1.88 18.17 -18.37
C CYS A 524 3.20 17.41 -18.12
N SER A 525 3.97 17.10 -19.17
CA SER A 525 5.30 16.48 -19.03
C SER A 525 6.41 17.49 -18.71
N MET A 526 6.22 18.77 -19.12
CA MET A 526 7.22 19.83 -18.97
C MET A 526 6.90 20.78 -17.83
N VAL A 527 5.62 21.11 -17.61
CA VAL A 527 5.18 22.14 -16.69
C VAL A 527 4.47 21.54 -15.49
N LYS A 528 4.95 21.85 -14.30
CA LYS A 528 4.38 21.41 -13.02
C LYS A 528 3.24 22.32 -12.57
N ALA A 529 3.42 23.65 -12.68
CA ALA A 529 2.43 24.64 -12.30
C ALA A 529 2.64 25.96 -13.06
N ILE A 530 1.55 26.67 -13.32
CA ILE A 530 1.54 28.01 -13.89
C ILE A 530 0.79 28.91 -12.91
N THR A 531 1.43 29.98 -12.45
CA THR A 531 0.85 30.96 -11.54
C THR A 531 0.60 32.28 -12.25
N VAL A 532 -0.62 32.79 -12.18
CA VAL A 532 -1.05 34.04 -12.84
C VAL A 532 -1.27 35.11 -11.77
N PHE A 533 -0.52 36.20 -11.85
CA PHE A 533 -0.63 37.36 -10.95
C PHE A 533 -1.50 38.46 -11.54
N GLU A 534 -1.90 39.43 -10.71
CA GLU A 534 -2.78 40.55 -11.13
C GLU A 534 -2.27 41.34 -12.33
N ASN A 535 -0.95 41.55 -12.41
CA ASN A 535 -0.29 42.29 -13.50
C ASN A 535 -0.15 41.47 -14.80
N LYS A 536 -0.84 40.34 -14.92
CA LYS A 536 -0.62 39.33 -15.99
C LYS A 536 0.79 38.78 -16.04
N ARG A 537 1.59 38.93 -14.96
CA ARG A 537 2.84 38.24 -14.78
C ARG A 537 2.55 36.77 -14.64
N LEU A 538 3.34 35.96 -15.34
CA LEU A 538 3.25 34.50 -15.29
C LEU A 538 4.52 33.96 -14.61
N GLU A 539 4.35 33.06 -13.71
CA GLU A 539 5.43 32.22 -13.19
C GLU A 539 5.16 30.77 -13.58
N VAL A 540 6.13 30.14 -14.23
CA VAL A 540 6.02 28.76 -14.69
C VAL A 540 7.03 27.92 -13.97
N GLU A 541 6.56 26.92 -13.25
CA GLU A 541 7.40 25.92 -12.60
C GLU A 541 7.54 24.72 -13.53
N PHE A 542 8.75 24.50 -14.05
CA PHE A 542 9.05 23.37 -14.91
C PHE A 542 9.48 22.14 -14.08
N TYR A 543 9.20 20.94 -14.61
CA TYR A 543 9.85 19.74 -14.14
C TYR A 543 11.35 19.83 -14.47
N TYR A 544 12.19 19.13 -13.71
CA TYR A 544 13.65 19.05 -13.92
C TYR A 544 14.44 20.35 -13.66
N MET A 545 13.83 21.35 -13.01
CA MET A 545 14.53 22.58 -12.63
C MET A 545 15.75 22.33 -11.75
N ASN A 546 15.70 21.32 -10.88
CA ASN A 546 16.81 20.97 -10.00
C ASN A 546 17.98 20.42 -10.81
N GLN A 547 17.75 19.51 -11.77
CA GLN A 547 18.76 18.96 -12.65
C GLN A 547 19.40 20.07 -13.52
N TYR A 548 18.59 20.97 -14.04
CA TYR A 548 19.05 22.12 -14.81
C TYR A 548 19.98 23.03 -13.99
N ARG A 549 19.58 23.36 -12.74
CA ARG A 549 20.42 24.16 -11.82
C ARG A 549 21.74 23.46 -11.50
N ILE A 550 21.71 22.17 -11.25
CA ILE A 550 22.94 21.39 -10.99
C ILE A 550 23.89 21.45 -12.20
N MET A 551 23.38 21.24 -13.43
CA MET A 551 24.20 21.36 -14.63
C MET A 551 24.78 22.76 -14.79
N GLN A 552 23.99 23.81 -14.55
CA GLN A 552 24.48 25.19 -14.59
C GLN A 552 25.59 25.47 -13.57
N GLU A 553 25.43 25.00 -12.33
CA GLU A 553 26.43 25.19 -11.28
C GLU A 553 27.74 24.49 -11.62
N VAL A 554 27.69 23.25 -12.12
CA VAL A 554 28.86 22.50 -12.53
C VAL A 554 29.56 23.20 -13.71
N ASN A 555 28.80 23.58 -14.75
CA ASN A 555 29.31 24.27 -15.91
C ASN A 555 29.92 25.64 -15.55
N LYS A 556 29.33 26.39 -14.63
CA LYS A 556 29.83 27.67 -14.12
C LYS A 556 31.18 27.48 -13.42
N LYS A 557 31.27 26.51 -12.50
CA LYS A 557 32.52 26.20 -11.77
C LYS A 557 33.62 25.75 -12.72
N ALA A 558 33.29 24.96 -13.76
CA ALA A 558 34.26 24.56 -14.78
C ALA A 558 34.78 25.73 -15.62
N LYS A 559 33.95 26.75 -15.92
CA LYS A 559 34.35 27.99 -16.60
C LYS A 559 35.26 28.84 -15.72
N GLU A 560 34.95 29.01 -14.44
CA GLU A 560 35.75 29.77 -13.48
C GLU A 560 37.15 29.14 -13.29
N HIS A 561 37.25 27.83 -13.31
CA HIS A 561 38.52 27.11 -13.21
C HIS A 561 39.42 27.31 -14.46
N LYS A 562 38.83 27.39 -15.66
CA LYS A 562 39.55 27.67 -16.91
C LYS A 562 40.08 29.11 -16.97
N THR A 563 39.35 30.06 -16.41
CA THR A 563 39.75 31.47 -16.35
C THR A 563 40.91 31.70 -15.37
N ASN A 564 40.93 30.98 -14.25
CA ASN A 564 41.99 31.09 -13.25
C ASN A 564 43.32 30.37 -13.63
N LYS A 565 43.31 29.38 -14.54
CA LYS A 565 44.52 28.69 -15.05
C LYS A 565 45.22 29.42 -16.22
N ARG A 566 44.60 30.43 -16.84
CA ARG A 566 45.17 31.17 -17.97
C ARG A 566 46.25 32.21 -17.65
N PRO A 567 46.51 32.70 -16.42
CA PRO A 567 47.62 33.65 -16.18
C PRO A 567 49.01 33.03 -16.12
N GLU A 568 49.16 31.74 -15.84
CA GLU A 568 50.51 31.14 -15.62
C GLU A 568 51.23 30.65 -16.89
N GLU A 569 50.54 30.46 -18.01
CA GLU A 569 51.16 29.99 -19.26
C GLU A 569 51.65 31.12 -20.21
N ARG A 570 51.56 32.39 -19.81
CA ARG A 570 52.06 33.54 -20.61
C ARG A 570 53.36 34.15 -20.09
N SER A 571 54.02 33.51 -19.12
CA SER A 571 55.32 33.96 -18.59
C SER A 571 56.33 32.83 -18.48
N ALA A 572 56.39 31.94 -19.48
CA ALA A 572 57.49 31.01 -19.68
C ALA A 572 57.99 31.10 -21.15
#